data_98ea64e09c3935234999cfd01a328691
#
_entry.id   98ea64e09c3935234999cfd01a328691
#
_cell.length_a   1.000
_cell.length_b   1.000
_cell.length_c   1.000
_cell.angle_alpha   90.00
_cell.angle_beta   90.00
_cell.angle_gamma   90.00
#
_symmetry.space_group_name_H-M   'P 1'
#
loop_
_entity.id
_entity.type
_entity.pdbx_description
1 polymer ?
#
loop_
_entity_poly.entity_id
_entity_poly.type
_entity_poly.pdbx_seq_one_letter_code
_entity_poly.pdbx_strand_id
1 'polypeptide(L)'
;MAILAFQKPEKVIMLEATASFGKFEFRPLEPGFGMTVGNALRRVLLSSLEGYAITTVKVAGVNNEFAAIPGVMEGMMDIILKLKQVRFLRTVDNQESEKITVNVAGVTELTAGYISNYLSSFKVLNPELVICHLAPGSKMQITITIGKGRGYVPSEENAPIAAGELDVLPIDSIFTPIKNVKYSIEDYRVEQKTDYEKLNLEITTDGSIHPKEALKEAAKILIQHFMLFSDEKITINMDDTSENDTLDDEALRMRQLLKTKLSDQDLSVRALNCLKAADVDTVGDLVKLNRNELLKFRNFGKKSLTELDELLASLNLKFGMDVSIYKLDKD
;
A
#
# COMPACT_ATOMS: atom_id res chain seq x y z
N MET A 1 21.43 2.89 -33.81
CA MET A 1 22.31 3.51 -32.78
C MET A 1 22.18 2.67 -31.53
N ALA A 2 23.27 2.18 -30.97
CA ALA A 2 23.21 1.51 -29.66
C ALA A 2 22.85 2.56 -28.61
N ILE A 3 21.72 2.39 -27.96
CA ILE A 3 21.33 3.22 -26.82
C ILE A 3 22.35 2.94 -25.73
N LEU A 4 23.13 3.94 -25.31
CA LEU A 4 24.00 3.84 -24.15
C LEU A 4 23.16 3.39 -22.97
N ALA A 5 23.51 2.24 -22.39
CA ALA A 5 22.80 1.72 -21.24
C ALA A 5 22.98 2.69 -20.05
N PHE A 6 21.88 3.18 -19.50
CA PHE A 6 21.90 3.96 -18.27
C PHE A 6 22.45 3.14 -17.11
N GLN A 7 23.28 3.76 -16.27
CA GLN A 7 23.69 3.19 -15.02
C GLN A 7 22.46 3.12 -14.10
N LYS A 8 21.94 1.91 -13.90
CA LYS A 8 20.79 1.70 -13.03
C LYS A 8 21.23 1.71 -11.56
N PRO A 9 20.50 2.38 -10.67
CA PRO A 9 20.72 2.23 -9.24
C PRO A 9 20.47 0.79 -8.83
N GLU A 10 21.30 0.25 -7.95
CA GLU A 10 21.16 -1.15 -7.54
C GLU A 10 19.97 -1.36 -6.62
N LYS A 11 19.83 -0.50 -5.61
CA LYS A 11 18.74 -0.56 -4.63
C LYS A 11 18.62 0.73 -3.84
N VAL A 12 17.47 0.96 -3.23
CA VAL A 12 17.27 1.99 -2.20
C VAL A 12 17.80 1.46 -0.87
N ILE A 13 18.74 2.16 -0.27
CA ILE A 13 19.33 1.83 1.02
C ILE A 13 18.62 2.66 2.08
N MET A 14 18.04 2.00 3.08
CA MET A 14 17.48 2.68 4.23
C MET A 14 18.54 2.78 5.32
N LEU A 15 19.03 4.00 5.58
CA LEU A 15 20.10 4.27 6.55
C LEU A 15 19.58 4.30 7.97
N GLU A 16 18.45 4.97 8.18
CA GLU A 16 17.79 5.11 9.47
C GLU A 16 16.29 4.89 9.31
N ALA A 17 15.68 4.22 10.26
CA ALA A 17 14.24 4.02 10.32
C ALA A 17 13.74 4.00 11.75
N THR A 18 12.79 4.88 12.04
CA THR A 18 11.92 4.81 13.22
C THR A 18 10.46 4.68 12.74
N ALA A 19 9.53 4.57 13.67
CA ALA A 19 8.10 4.51 13.32
C ALA A 19 7.62 5.72 12.50
N SER A 20 8.24 6.91 12.70
CA SER A 20 7.81 8.17 12.08
C SER A 20 8.90 8.90 11.29
N PHE A 21 10.13 8.41 11.27
CA PHE A 21 11.23 9.02 10.53
C PHE A 21 11.98 7.96 9.73
N GLY A 22 12.36 8.29 8.48
CA GLY A 22 13.16 7.42 7.63
C GLY A 22 14.14 8.23 6.79
N LYS A 23 15.38 7.75 6.70
CA LYS A 23 16.41 8.28 5.82
C LYS A 23 16.81 7.24 4.79
N PHE A 24 16.67 7.60 3.53
CA PHE A 24 16.89 6.74 2.39
C PHE A 24 18.02 7.29 1.52
N GLU A 25 18.86 6.40 1.02
CA GLU A 25 19.94 6.70 0.09
C GLU A 25 19.68 5.97 -1.23
N PHE A 26 19.85 6.68 -2.34
CA PHE A 26 19.61 6.17 -3.68
C PHE A 26 20.79 6.52 -4.57
N ARG A 27 21.56 5.52 -4.98
CA ARG A 27 22.80 5.66 -5.75
C ARG A 27 23.16 4.38 -6.52
N PRO A 28 24.00 4.45 -7.57
CA PRO A 28 24.41 5.66 -8.29
C PRO A 28 23.27 6.17 -9.18
N LEU A 29 23.18 7.47 -9.36
CA LEU A 29 22.30 8.13 -10.30
C LEU A 29 23.14 8.88 -11.33
N GLU A 30 22.67 8.95 -12.57
CA GLU A 30 23.31 9.80 -13.57
C GLU A 30 23.04 11.29 -13.29
N PRO A 31 23.89 12.20 -13.76
CA PRO A 31 23.76 13.65 -13.50
C PRO A 31 22.36 14.18 -13.85
N GLY A 32 21.76 14.91 -12.92
CA GLY A 32 20.43 15.50 -13.05
C GLY A 32 19.26 14.61 -12.62
N PHE A 33 19.45 13.29 -12.51
CA PHE A 33 18.39 12.37 -12.07
C PHE A 33 18.05 12.51 -10.59
N GLY A 34 19.04 12.86 -9.75
CA GLY A 34 18.81 13.08 -8.33
C GLY A 34 17.78 14.19 -8.08
N MET A 35 17.88 15.30 -8.80
CA MET A 35 16.90 16.39 -8.69
C MET A 35 15.53 15.97 -9.24
N THR A 36 15.47 15.32 -10.39
CA THR A 36 14.23 14.88 -11.01
C THR A 36 13.46 13.92 -10.12
N VAL A 37 14.12 12.87 -9.64
CA VAL A 37 13.52 11.85 -8.78
C VAL A 37 13.19 12.40 -7.40
N GLY A 38 14.13 13.13 -6.78
CA GLY A 38 13.95 13.70 -5.45
C GLY A 38 12.78 14.69 -5.38
N ASN A 39 12.68 15.60 -6.37
CA ASN A 39 11.58 16.55 -6.43
C ASN A 39 10.23 15.87 -6.71
N ALA A 40 10.20 14.92 -7.65
CA ALA A 40 8.97 14.18 -7.97
C ALA A 40 8.44 13.41 -6.73
N LEU A 41 9.30 12.64 -6.06
CA LEU A 41 8.95 11.91 -4.83
C LEU A 41 8.50 12.86 -3.72
N ARG A 42 9.24 13.97 -3.49
CA ARG A 42 8.86 14.95 -2.48
C ARG A 42 7.47 15.52 -2.72
N ARG A 43 7.15 15.89 -3.95
CA ARG A 43 5.85 16.45 -4.29
C ARG A 43 4.72 15.46 -4.08
N VAL A 44 4.88 14.23 -4.54
CA VAL A 44 3.86 13.19 -4.39
C VAL A 44 3.69 12.81 -2.92
N LEU A 45 4.77 12.66 -2.15
CA LEU A 45 4.71 12.39 -0.72
C LEU A 45 3.89 13.43 0.04
N LEU A 46 4.10 14.73 -0.25
CA LEU A 46 3.43 15.82 0.47
C LEU A 46 1.96 16.03 0.08
N SER A 47 1.54 15.62 -1.13
CA SER A 47 0.22 15.98 -1.67
C SER A 47 -0.71 14.82 -1.96
N SER A 48 -0.18 13.61 -2.24
CA SER A 48 -0.97 12.61 -2.93
C SER A 48 -1.26 11.36 -2.11
N LEU A 49 -0.62 11.19 -0.94
CA LEU A 49 -0.87 10.06 -0.06
C LEU A 49 -2.21 10.21 0.65
N GLU A 50 -2.87 9.08 0.85
CA GLU A 50 -4.13 8.99 1.56
C GLU A 50 -3.93 9.07 3.08
N GLY A 51 -4.89 9.63 3.78
CA GLY A 51 -4.91 9.69 5.23
C GLY A 51 -6.31 9.93 5.77
N TYR A 52 -6.39 10.10 7.09
CA TYR A 52 -7.64 10.27 7.81
C TYR A 52 -7.61 11.53 8.65
N ALA A 53 -8.71 12.30 8.59
CA ALA A 53 -8.86 13.53 9.36
C ALA A 53 -10.32 13.76 9.73
N ILE A 54 -10.57 14.67 10.68
CA ILE A 54 -11.91 15.12 11.00
C ILE A 54 -12.38 16.03 9.87
N THR A 55 -13.58 15.77 9.35
CA THR A 55 -14.22 16.54 8.26
C THR A 55 -15.32 17.46 8.78
N THR A 56 -16.05 17.02 9.79
CA THR A 56 -17.14 17.81 10.38
C THR A 56 -17.13 17.69 11.89
N VAL A 57 -17.61 18.74 12.55
CA VAL A 57 -17.83 18.79 13.99
C VAL A 57 -19.18 19.39 14.32
N LYS A 58 -19.82 18.86 15.34
CA LYS A 58 -21.05 19.42 15.93
C LYS A 58 -20.92 19.46 17.43
N VAL A 59 -21.16 20.61 18.03
CA VAL A 59 -21.26 20.78 19.48
C VAL A 59 -22.69 21.14 19.83
N ALA A 60 -23.26 20.46 20.81
CA ALA A 60 -24.65 20.72 21.21
C ALA A 60 -24.81 22.18 21.67
N GLY A 61 -25.80 22.89 21.07
CA GLY A 61 -26.06 24.29 21.38
C GLY A 61 -25.19 25.32 20.68
N VAL A 62 -24.35 24.88 19.73
CA VAL A 62 -23.45 25.74 18.93
C VAL A 62 -23.84 25.61 17.45
N ASN A 63 -24.12 26.72 16.82
CA ASN A 63 -24.57 26.77 15.40
C ASN A 63 -23.63 27.58 14.50
N ASN A 64 -22.54 28.15 15.04
CA ASN A 64 -21.51 28.81 14.24
C ASN A 64 -20.13 28.67 14.89
N GLU A 65 -19.07 28.87 14.12
CA GLU A 65 -17.68 28.71 14.52
C GLU A 65 -17.14 29.78 15.48
N PHE A 66 -17.84 30.92 15.61
CA PHE A 66 -17.44 32.00 16.51
C PHE A 66 -18.19 31.95 17.85
N ALA A 67 -19.03 30.98 18.06
CA ALA A 67 -19.81 30.87 19.29
C ALA A 67 -18.96 30.50 20.50
N ALA A 68 -19.31 31.03 21.65
CA ALA A 68 -18.79 30.58 22.93
C ALA A 68 -19.61 29.37 23.43
N ILE A 69 -18.95 28.41 24.03
CA ILE A 69 -19.56 27.18 24.55
C ILE A 69 -19.74 27.34 26.06
N PRO A 70 -20.96 27.26 26.60
CA PRO A 70 -21.20 27.40 28.03
C PRO A 70 -20.38 26.36 28.84
N GLY A 71 -19.59 26.86 29.81
CA GLY A 71 -18.77 25.99 30.64
C GLY A 71 -17.48 25.48 30.02
N VAL A 72 -17.06 25.99 28.87
CA VAL A 72 -15.77 25.74 28.23
C VAL A 72 -14.99 27.04 28.16
N MET A 73 -13.68 26.99 28.43
CA MET A 73 -12.83 28.17 28.43
C MET A 73 -12.52 28.69 27.02
N GLU A 74 -12.33 27.77 26.09
CA GLU A 74 -11.99 28.06 24.68
C GLU A 74 -13.26 28.30 23.87
N GLY A 75 -13.15 29.15 22.85
CA GLY A 75 -14.17 29.32 21.82
C GLY A 75 -14.21 28.16 20.84
N MET A 76 -15.31 28.04 20.09
CA MET A 76 -15.46 26.98 19.07
C MET A 76 -14.34 26.99 18.05
N MET A 77 -13.84 28.17 17.63
CA MET A 77 -12.72 28.31 16.70
C MET A 77 -11.43 27.65 17.23
N ASP A 78 -11.11 27.86 18.52
CA ASP A 78 -9.91 27.29 19.14
C ASP A 78 -10.01 25.75 19.19
N ILE A 79 -11.22 25.23 19.49
CA ILE A 79 -11.50 23.80 19.48
C ILE A 79 -11.31 23.22 18.08
N ILE A 80 -11.82 23.88 17.05
CA ILE A 80 -11.62 23.48 15.65
C ILE A 80 -10.13 23.42 15.29
N LEU A 81 -9.34 24.42 15.67
CA LEU A 81 -7.92 24.46 15.43
C LEU A 81 -7.16 23.32 16.13
N LYS A 82 -7.60 22.88 17.30
CA LYS A 82 -7.05 21.72 17.99
C LYS A 82 -7.51 20.40 17.36
N LEU A 83 -8.76 20.29 16.97
CA LEU A 83 -9.31 19.10 16.30
C LEU A 83 -8.58 18.80 14.97
N LYS A 84 -8.20 19.82 14.20
CA LYS A 84 -7.38 19.68 12.98
C LYS A 84 -6.01 19.04 13.22
N GLN A 85 -5.48 19.11 14.44
CA GLN A 85 -4.18 18.56 14.81
C GLN A 85 -4.26 17.09 15.27
N VAL A 86 -5.46 16.54 15.50
CA VAL A 86 -5.64 15.15 15.90
C VAL A 86 -5.26 14.24 14.72
N ARG A 87 -4.44 13.23 14.98
CA ARG A 87 -3.97 12.27 13.99
C ARG A 87 -4.53 10.89 14.26
N PHE A 88 -4.99 10.24 13.19
CA PHE A 88 -5.68 8.97 13.26
C PHE A 88 -4.92 7.88 12.52
N LEU A 89 -4.85 6.71 13.14
CA LEU A 89 -4.42 5.46 12.52
C LEU A 89 -5.65 4.56 12.35
N ARG A 90 -5.90 4.09 11.14
CA ARG A 90 -6.94 3.09 10.88
C ARG A 90 -6.53 1.74 11.45
N THR A 91 -7.43 1.09 12.19
CA THR A 91 -7.21 -0.22 12.81
C THR A 91 -8.06 -1.34 12.17
N VAL A 92 -9.15 -0.98 11.49
CA VAL A 92 -10.07 -1.92 10.82
C VAL A 92 -10.04 -1.67 9.32
N ASP A 93 -9.82 -2.71 8.53
CA ASP A 93 -9.83 -2.63 7.07
C ASP A 93 -11.25 -2.34 6.53
N ASN A 94 -11.30 -1.65 5.36
CA ASN A 94 -12.52 -1.27 4.65
C ASN A 94 -13.43 -0.25 5.34
N GLN A 95 -13.01 0.36 6.45
CA GLN A 95 -13.75 1.48 7.05
C GLN A 95 -13.17 2.80 6.54
N GLU A 96 -13.94 3.55 5.76
CA GLU A 96 -13.48 4.83 5.17
C GLU A 96 -13.92 6.05 5.99
N SER A 97 -14.96 5.91 6.81
CA SER A 97 -15.47 6.99 7.65
C SER A 97 -16.04 6.45 8.95
N GLU A 98 -15.97 7.24 10.01
CA GLU A 98 -16.59 6.94 11.30
C GLU A 98 -17.17 8.23 11.91
N LYS A 99 -18.43 8.16 12.35
CA LYS A 99 -19.10 9.26 13.08
C LYS A 99 -19.30 8.84 14.52
N ILE A 100 -18.77 9.62 15.44
CA ILE A 100 -18.85 9.36 16.87
C ILE A 100 -19.46 10.54 17.62
N THR A 101 -20.14 10.25 18.70
CA THR A 101 -20.65 11.25 19.64
C THR A 101 -20.01 11.02 20.99
N VAL A 102 -19.26 12.02 21.46
CA VAL A 102 -18.53 12.01 22.71
C VAL A 102 -19.27 12.84 23.73
N ASN A 103 -19.65 12.23 24.86
CA ASN A 103 -20.25 12.93 25.98
C ASN A 103 -19.16 13.22 27.02
N VAL A 104 -18.82 14.47 27.17
CA VAL A 104 -17.78 14.94 28.10
C VAL A 104 -18.45 15.42 29.39
N ALA A 105 -18.19 14.72 30.49
CA ALA A 105 -18.70 15.08 31.81
C ALA A 105 -17.73 14.64 32.90
N GLY A 106 -17.60 15.45 33.94
CA GLY A 106 -16.77 15.11 35.12
C GLY A 106 -15.25 15.18 34.90
N VAL A 107 -14.80 15.76 33.79
CA VAL A 107 -13.40 16.00 33.48
C VAL A 107 -13.15 17.51 33.36
N THR A 108 -11.96 17.95 33.70
CA THR A 108 -11.53 19.36 33.57
C THR A 108 -10.91 19.65 32.21
N GLU A 109 -10.44 18.63 31.50
CA GLU A 109 -9.78 18.73 30.19
C GLU A 109 -10.31 17.69 29.23
N LEU A 110 -10.64 18.09 28.03
CA LEU A 110 -10.92 17.18 26.93
C LEU A 110 -9.61 16.98 26.14
N THR A 111 -9.08 15.77 26.17
CA THR A 111 -7.89 15.39 25.39
C THR A 111 -8.29 14.56 24.17
N ALA A 112 -7.41 14.49 23.17
CA ALA A 112 -7.59 13.62 22.04
C ALA A 112 -7.66 12.12 22.44
N GLY A 113 -6.98 11.75 23.54
CA GLY A 113 -7.06 10.41 24.14
C GLY A 113 -8.44 10.09 24.69
N TYR A 114 -9.18 11.08 25.20
CA TYR A 114 -10.56 10.89 25.64
C TYR A 114 -11.47 10.52 24.46
N ILE A 115 -11.27 11.17 23.30
CA ILE A 115 -11.99 10.86 22.06
C ILE A 115 -11.69 9.43 21.61
N SER A 116 -10.45 8.96 21.75
CA SER A 116 -10.03 7.63 21.35
C SER A 116 -10.84 6.51 21.99
N ASN A 117 -11.41 6.71 23.18
CA ASN A 117 -12.23 5.70 23.87
C ASN A 117 -13.59 5.46 23.19
N TYR A 118 -14.02 6.36 22.31
CA TYR A 118 -15.29 6.26 21.57
C TYR A 118 -15.12 5.78 20.15
N LEU A 119 -13.85 5.60 19.69
CA LEU A 119 -13.52 5.12 18.35
C LEU A 119 -13.49 3.61 18.32
N SER A 120 -14.05 3.03 17.26
CA SER A 120 -14.04 1.59 17.01
C SER A 120 -13.05 1.19 15.91
N SER A 121 -12.91 2.03 14.88
CA SER A 121 -12.15 1.72 13.66
C SER A 121 -10.85 2.52 13.54
N PHE A 122 -10.67 3.50 14.42
CA PHE A 122 -9.50 4.37 14.41
C PHE A 122 -8.86 4.45 15.79
N LYS A 123 -7.55 4.70 15.80
CA LYS A 123 -6.76 4.98 17.00
C LYS A 123 -6.15 6.37 16.88
N VAL A 124 -6.19 7.16 17.97
CA VAL A 124 -5.54 8.45 18.02
C VAL A 124 -4.04 8.27 18.29
N LEU A 125 -3.18 8.95 17.52
CA LEU A 125 -1.73 8.85 17.60
C LEU A 125 -1.11 9.89 18.55
N ASN A 126 -1.84 10.98 18.86
CA ASN A 126 -1.41 12.05 19.75
C ASN A 126 -2.41 12.25 20.90
N PRO A 127 -2.54 11.27 21.82
CA PRO A 127 -3.57 11.27 22.85
C PRO A 127 -3.40 12.40 23.90
N GLU A 128 -2.20 12.91 24.09
CA GLU A 128 -1.89 14.02 25.01
C GLU A 128 -2.35 15.40 24.52
N LEU A 129 -2.79 15.54 23.29
CA LEU A 129 -3.25 16.81 22.76
C LEU A 129 -4.50 17.28 23.50
N VAL A 130 -4.40 18.39 24.24
CA VAL A 130 -5.54 19.03 24.90
C VAL A 130 -6.33 19.80 23.87
N ILE A 131 -7.64 19.53 23.80
CA ILE A 131 -8.58 20.16 22.86
C ILE A 131 -9.25 21.37 23.52
N CYS A 132 -9.77 21.20 24.74
CA CYS A 132 -10.35 22.31 25.51
C CYS A 132 -10.39 21.99 27.00
N HIS A 133 -10.59 23.05 27.82
CA HIS A 133 -10.75 23.00 29.25
C HIS A 133 -12.21 23.25 29.65
N LEU A 134 -12.73 22.44 30.55
CA LEU A 134 -14.10 22.53 31.04
C LEU A 134 -14.14 23.05 32.48
N ALA A 135 -15.10 23.92 32.80
CA ALA A 135 -15.39 24.34 34.15
C ALA A 135 -15.92 23.16 34.98
N PRO A 136 -15.63 23.10 36.29
CA PRO A 136 -16.10 22.04 37.15
C PRO A 136 -17.64 21.89 37.09
N GLY A 137 -18.12 20.66 36.82
CA GLY A 137 -19.54 20.35 36.69
C GLY A 137 -20.17 20.66 35.32
N SER A 138 -19.46 21.23 34.37
CA SER A 138 -19.95 21.45 33.05
C SER A 138 -20.06 20.14 32.27
N LYS A 139 -20.95 20.10 31.28
CA LYS A 139 -21.15 18.97 30.36
C LYS A 139 -21.11 19.48 28.93
N MET A 140 -20.46 18.77 28.06
CA MET A 140 -20.40 19.06 26.64
C MET A 140 -20.66 17.79 25.83
N GLN A 141 -21.44 17.90 24.78
CA GLN A 141 -21.61 16.83 23.79
C GLN A 141 -21.00 17.30 22.49
N ILE A 142 -20.05 16.54 21.97
CA ILE A 142 -19.38 16.79 20.69
C ILE A 142 -19.54 15.59 19.79
N THR A 143 -19.99 15.81 18.57
CA THR A 143 -20.06 14.79 17.50
C THR A 143 -19.02 15.15 16.45
N ILE A 144 -18.17 14.21 16.09
CA ILE A 144 -17.15 14.38 15.06
C ILE A 144 -17.31 13.31 14.00
N THR A 145 -17.02 13.67 12.74
CA THR A 145 -16.97 12.73 11.62
C THR A 145 -15.54 12.67 11.13
N ILE A 146 -14.97 11.48 11.10
CA ILE A 146 -13.66 11.18 10.53
C ILE A 146 -13.89 10.68 9.11
N GLY A 147 -13.13 11.19 8.15
CA GLY A 147 -13.20 10.77 6.76
C GLY A 147 -11.82 10.43 6.20
N LYS A 148 -11.82 9.77 5.05
CA LYS A 148 -10.65 9.48 4.23
C LYS A 148 -10.48 10.55 3.15
N GLY A 149 -9.25 10.98 2.91
CA GLY A 149 -8.95 11.95 1.86
C GLY A 149 -7.48 12.04 1.52
N ARG A 150 -7.12 13.05 0.73
CA ARG A 150 -5.73 13.31 0.29
C ARG A 150 -5.38 14.78 0.45
N GLY A 151 -4.15 15.03 0.86
CA GLY A 151 -3.63 16.39 0.95
C GLY A 151 -4.38 17.26 1.94
N TYR A 152 -4.77 18.45 1.54
CA TYR A 152 -5.55 19.44 2.30
C TYR A 152 -6.87 19.68 1.59
N VAL A 153 -7.95 19.59 2.32
CA VAL A 153 -9.32 19.84 1.84
C VAL A 153 -9.92 20.97 2.67
N PRO A 154 -10.28 22.11 2.04
CA PRO A 154 -10.90 23.22 2.75
C PRO A 154 -12.32 22.89 3.21
N SER A 155 -12.81 23.64 4.19
CA SER A 155 -14.13 23.43 4.80
C SER A 155 -15.30 23.52 3.81
N GLU A 156 -15.16 24.35 2.77
CA GLU A 156 -16.17 24.51 1.70
C GLU A 156 -16.37 23.20 0.92
N GLU A 157 -15.30 22.45 0.70
CA GLU A 157 -15.39 21.13 0.04
C GLU A 157 -15.96 20.04 0.96
N ASN A 158 -15.83 20.20 2.28
CA ASN A 158 -16.45 19.32 3.27
C ASN A 158 -17.92 19.70 3.57
N ALA A 159 -18.40 20.87 3.13
CA ALA A 159 -19.77 21.32 3.35
C ALA A 159 -20.85 20.36 2.86
N PRO A 160 -20.72 19.64 1.74
CA PRO A 160 -21.69 18.62 1.33
C PRO A 160 -21.84 17.46 2.33
N ILE A 161 -20.79 17.13 3.09
CA ILE A 161 -20.86 16.10 4.15
C ILE A 161 -21.69 16.57 5.33
N ALA A 162 -21.66 17.88 5.60
CA ALA A 162 -22.50 18.52 6.62
C ALA A 162 -23.94 18.79 6.15
N ALA A 163 -24.18 18.73 4.83
CA ALA A 163 -25.50 19.06 4.26
C ALA A 163 -26.58 18.06 4.70
N GLY A 164 -27.66 18.58 5.29
CA GLY A 164 -28.80 17.80 5.76
C GLY A 164 -28.85 17.63 7.28
N GLU A 165 -27.84 18.00 8.02
CA GLU A 165 -27.88 18.04 9.49
C GLU A 165 -27.77 19.49 9.99
N LEU A 166 -28.64 19.88 10.89
CA LEU A 166 -28.58 21.19 11.52
C LEU A 166 -27.38 21.28 12.48
N ASP A 167 -26.76 22.45 12.54
CA ASP A 167 -25.67 22.78 13.47
C ASP A 167 -24.39 21.92 13.30
N VAL A 168 -24.18 21.32 12.13
CA VAL A 168 -22.93 20.64 11.79
C VAL A 168 -22.00 21.62 11.07
N LEU A 169 -20.81 21.82 11.63
CA LEU A 169 -19.80 22.71 11.07
C LEU A 169 -18.79 21.90 10.27
N PRO A 170 -18.63 22.15 8.96
CA PRO A 170 -17.53 21.58 8.19
C PRO A 170 -16.21 22.25 8.61
N ILE A 171 -15.16 21.46 8.68
CA ILE A 171 -13.80 21.97 9.03
C ILE A 171 -12.80 21.61 7.95
N ASP A 172 -11.73 22.42 7.84
CA ASP A 172 -10.63 22.06 6.96
C ASP A 172 -9.94 20.80 7.45
N SER A 173 -9.65 19.91 6.52
CA SER A 173 -9.09 18.59 6.84
C SER A 173 -7.68 18.45 6.28
N ILE A 174 -6.71 18.08 7.13
CA ILE A 174 -5.33 17.81 6.77
C ILE A 174 -5.15 16.29 6.73
N PHE A 175 -5.37 15.70 5.56
CA PHE A 175 -5.29 14.24 5.38
C PHE A 175 -3.87 13.73 5.23
N THR A 176 -2.92 14.58 4.76
CA THR A 176 -1.56 14.12 4.51
C THR A 176 -0.90 13.49 5.75
N PRO A 177 -0.41 12.24 5.65
CA PRO A 177 0.31 11.59 6.74
C PRO A 177 1.77 12.06 6.85
N ILE A 178 2.22 12.87 5.90
CA ILE A 178 3.61 13.34 5.82
C ILE A 178 3.74 14.72 6.44
N LYS A 179 4.61 14.83 7.45
CA LYS A 179 4.92 16.11 8.11
C LYS A 179 6.01 16.88 7.37
N ASN A 180 7.06 16.19 6.94
CA ASN A 180 8.18 16.82 6.25
C ASN A 180 8.88 15.85 5.31
N VAL A 181 9.36 16.39 4.18
CA VAL A 181 10.22 15.68 3.23
C VAL A 181 11.36 16.60 2.85
N LYS A 182 12.58 16.15 3.10
CA LYS A 182 13.81 16.83 2.71
C LYS A 182 14.62 15.91 1.80
N TYR A 183 15.19 16.45 0.73
CA TYR A 183 16.16 15.73 -0.07
C TYR A 183 17.43 16.57 -0.28
N SER A 184 18.55 15.89 -0.44
CA SER A 184 19.84 16.47 -0.80
C SER A 184 20.53 15.58 -1.81
N ILE A 185 21.31 16.20 -2.67
CA ILE A 185 22.07 15.54 -3.71
C ILE A 185 23.54 15.76 -3.41
N GLU A 186 24.33 14.70 -3.49
CA GLU A 186 25.77 14.70 -3.28
C GLU A 186 26.43 14.01 -4.48
N ASP A 187 27.64 14.46 -4.81
CA ASP A 187 28.46 13.79 -5.84
C ASP A 187 28.83 12.38 -5.37
N TYR A 188 28.78 11.43 -6.28
CA TYR A 188 29.11 10.05 -6.01
C TYR A 188 30.09 9.50 -7.03
N ARG A 189 31.15 8.87 -6.56
CA ARG A 189 32.18 8.28 -7.43
C ARG A 189 31.87 6.83 -7.74
N VAL A 190 31.85 6.51 -9.04
CA VAL A 190 31.80 5.12 -9.54
C VAL A 190 33.06 4.89 -10.36
N GLU A 191 33.94 4.03 -9.86
CA GLU A 191 35.27 3.73 -10.46
C GLU A 191 36.09 4.99 -10.69
N GLN A 192 36.33 5.39 -11.96
CA GLN A 192 37.11 6.56 -12.34
C GLN A 192 36.24 7.81 -12.61
N LYS A 193 34.93 7.66 -12.68
CA LYS A 193 34.00 8.77 -12.91
C LYS A 193 33.47 9.32 -11.60
N THR A 194 33.48 10.64 -11.46
CA THR A 194 33.03 11.37 -10.25
C THR A 194 31.72 12.11 -10.46
N ASP A 195 31.10 11.96 -11.63
CA ASP A 195 29.97 12.79 -12.10
C ASP A 195 28.61 12.17 -11.75
N TYR A 196 28.60 11.04 -11.03
CA TYR A 196 27.35 10.43 -10.56
C TYR A 196 26.79 11.16 -9.34
N GLU A 197 25.48 11.02 -9.16
CA GLU A 197 24.77 11.62 -8.04
C GLU A 197 24.31 10.56 -7.03
N LYS A 198 24.28 10.98 -5.77
CA LYS A 198 23.66 10.26 -4.66
C LYS A 198 22.53 11.10 -4.10
N LEU A 199 21.31 10.59 -4.16
CA LEU A 199 20.14 11.22 -3.59
C LEU A 199 19.92 10.71 -2.16
N ASN A 200 19.94 11.61 -1.20
CA ASN A 200 19.51 11.36 0.17
C ASN A 200 18.10 11.94 0.36
N LEU A 201 17.16 11.13 0.85
CA LEU A 201 15.78 11.49 1.09
C LEU A 201 15.42 11.25 2.55
N GLU A 202 14.98 12.28 3.25
CA GLU A 202 14.51 12.23 4.63
C GLU A 202 13.00 12.44 4.66
N ILE A 203 12.29 11.49 5.26
CA ILE A 203 10.82 11.51 5.35
C ILE A 203 10.43 11.47 6.82
N THR A 204 9.61 12.44 7.24
CA THR A 204 9.00 12.46 8.57
C THR A 204 7.49 12.32 8.41
N THR A 205 6.91 11.30 9.02
CA THR A 205 5.47 11.02 9.04
C THR A 205 4.84 11.44 10.37
N ASP A 206 3.55 11.38 10.46
CA ASP A 206 2.79 11.56 11.69
C ASP A 206 2.66 10.28 12.54
N GLY A 207 3.15 9.14 12.02
CA GLY A 207 3.08 7.82 12.63
C GLY A 207 1.92 6.96 12.13
N SER A 208 1.03 7.48 11.29
CA SER A 208 -0.06 6.70 10.68
C SER A 208 0.43 5.76 9.58
N ILE A 209 1.53 6.10 8.93
CA ILE A 209 2.20 5.30 7.93
C ILE A 209 3.70 5.24 8.20
N HIS A 210 4.31 4.07 8.01
CA HIS A 210 5.75 3.91 8.12
C HIS A 210 6.46 4.59 6.92
N PRO A 211 7.59 5.32 7.10
CA PRO A 211 8.26 6.04 6.02
C PRO A 211 8.61 5.19 4.80
N LYS A 212 8.95 3.92 5.00
CA LYS A 212 9.21 2.97 3.91
C LYS A 212 7.96 2.70 3.06
N GLU A 213 6.81 2.53 3.71
CA GLU A 213 5.54 2.31 3.01
C GLU A 213 5.09 3.59 2.30
N ALA A 214 5.25 4.75 2.94
CA ALA A 214 4.98 6.05 2.30
C ALA A 214 5.79 6.25 1.01
N LEU A 215 7.08 5.88 1.03
CA LEU A 215 7.95 5.96 -0.15
C LEU A 215 7.50 5.01 -1.26
N LYS A 216 7.11 3.77 -0.91
CA LYS A 216 6.56 2.80 -1.87
C LYS A 216 5.27 3.31 -2.52
N GLU A 217 4.32 3.81 -1.72
CA GLU A 217 3.07 4.35 -2.23
C GLU A 217 3.28 5.55 -3.16
N ALA A 218 4.19 6.47 -2.80
CA ALA A 218 4.55 7.59 -3.65
C ALA A 218 5.18 7.12 -4.98
N ALA A 219 6.04 6.10 -4.93
CA ALA A 219 6.62 5.52 -6.14
C ALA A 219 5.57 4.83 -7.02
N LYS A 220 4.62 4.08 -6.44
CA LYS A 220 3.50 3.47 -7.17
C LYS A 220 2.69 4.54 -7.93
N ILE A 221 2.34 5.65 -7.27
CA ILE A 221 1.60 6.75 -7.89
C ILE A 221 2.37 7.32 -9.10
N LEU A 222 3.68 7.55 -8.96
CA LEU A 222 4.52 8.06 -10.06
C LEU A 222 4.58 7.08 -11.22
N ILE A 223 4.78 5.80 -10.94
CA ILE A 223 4.84 4.75 -11.96
C ILE A 223 3.52 4.70 -12.73
N GLN A 224 2.36 4.73 -12.04
CA GLN A 224 1.04 4.73 -12.69
C GLN A 224 0.88 5.88 -13.69
N HIS A 225 1.35 7.08 -13.33
CA HIS A 225 1.27 8.24 -14.22
C HIS A 225 2.25 8.13 -15.38
N PHE A 226 3.49 7.66 -15.14
CA PHE A 226 4.48 7.52 -16.21
C PHE A 226 4.18 6.39 -17.18
N MET A 227 3.48 5.36 -16.76
CA MET A 227 3.02 4.28 -17.66
C MET A 227 2.14 4.77 -18.80
N LEU A 228 1.42 5.88 -18.61
CA LEU A 228 0.60 6.47 -19.67
C LEU A 228 1.43 7.06 -20.83
N PHE A 229 2.71 7.32 -20.61
CA PHE A 229 3.66 7.81 -21.61
C PHE A 229 4.52 6.69 -22.21
N SER A 230 4.36 5.46 -21.76
CA SER A 230 5.05 4.28 -22.27
C SER A 230 4.05 3.37 -23.00
N ASP A 231 4.43 2.88 -24.18
CA ASP A 231 3.64 1.89 -24.91
C ASP A 231 3.73 0.49 -24.29
N GLU A 232 4.66 0.29 -23.36
CA GLU A 232 4.83 -0.97 -22.63
C GLU A 232 3.81 -1.08 -21.50
N LYS A 233 3.02 -2.15 -21.50
CA LYS A 233 2.14 -2.53 -20.39
C LYS A 233 2.98 -3.14 -19.28
N ILE A 234 3.54 -2.29 -18.42
CA ILE A 234 4.16 -2.74 -17.16
C ILE A 234 3.04 -3.14 -16.22
N THR A 235 2.84 -4.43 -16.03
CA THR A 235 1.84 -4.95 -15.09
C THR A 235 2.38 -4.76 -13.67
N ILE A 236 1.98 -3.68 -13.00
CA ILE A 236 2.24 -3.50 -11.58
C ILE A 236 1.02 -4.09 -10.87
N ASN A 237 1.22 -5.19 -10.16
CA ASN A 237 0.19 -5.74 -9.28
C ASN A 237 -0.03 -4.74 -8.14
N MET A 238 -1.20 -4.09 -8.14
CA MET A 238 -1.57 -3.05 -7.18
C MET A 238 -2.16 -3.57 -5.87
N ASP A 239 -2.37 -4.87 -5.79
CA ASP A 239 -2.96 -5.52 -4.62
C ASP A 239 -1.85 -6.10 -3.72
N ASP A 240 -1.05 -5.23 -3.11
CA ASP A 240 -0.23 -5.58 -1.95
C ASP A 240 -1.02 -5.31 -0.66
N THR A 241 -2.04 -6.08 -0.42
CA THR A 241 -2.40 -6.49 0.93
C THR A 241 -1.59 -7.74 1.26
N SER A 242 -0.76 -7.62 2.25
CA SER A 242 0.35 -8.43 2.71
C SER A 242 0.04 -9.87 3.14
N GLU A 243 -0.67 -10.66 2.35
CA GLU A 243 -0.83 -12.11 2.57
C GLU A 243 -0.80 -12.95 1.28
N ASN A 244 -0.72 -12.34 0.07
CA ASN A 244 -0.75 -13.06 -1.20
C ASN A 244 0.59 -13.16 -1.93
N ASP A 245 1.67 -12.54 -1.46
CA ASP A 245 2.99 -12.60 -2.14
C ASP A 245 3.56 -14.03 -2.22
N THR A 246 3.16 -14.93 -1.31
CA THR A 246 3.57 -16.34 -1.36
C THR A 246 2.77 -17.15 -2.36
N LEU A 247 1.49 -16.83 -2.57
CA LEU A 247 0.60 -17.58 -3.47
C LEU A 247 0.83 -17.23 -4.93
N ASP A 248 1.14 -15.96 -5.26
CA ASP A 248 1.45 -15.55 -6.63
C ASP A 248 2.85 -16.01 -7.09
N ASP A 249 3.85 -16.02 -6.21
CA ASP A 249 5.17 -16.60 -6.48
C ASP A 249 5.09 -18.12 -6.69
N GLU A 250 4.28 -18.82 -5.91
CA GLU A 250 4.02 -20.25 -6.12
C GLU A 250 3.25 -20.50 -7.43
N ALA A 251 2.26 -19.68 -7.74
CA ALA A 251 1.51 -19.78 -8.99
C ALA A 251 2.38 -19.48 -10.22
N LEU A 252 3.28 -18.49 -10.14
CA LEU A 252 4.26 -18.19 -11.21
C LEU A 252 5.29 -19.30 -11.38
N ARG A 253 5.84 -19.84 -10.29
CA ARG A 253 6.73 -21.00 -10.30
C ARG A 253 6.03 -22.21 -10.89
N MET A 254 4.79 -22.48 -10.47
CA MET A 254 3.98 -23.56 -10.98
C MET A 254 3.70 -23.40 -12.47
N ARG A 255 3.37 -22.17 -12.94
CA ARG A 255 3.17 -21.88 -14.36
C ARG A 255 4.43 -22.10 -15.19
N GLN A 256 5.59 -21.68 -14.72
CA GLN A 256 6.88 -21.94 -15.38
C GLN A 256 7.17 -23.44 -15.44
N LEU A 257 6.93 -24.15 -14.36
CA LEU A 257 7.15 -25.58 -14.27
C LEU A 257 6.20 -26.37 -15.20
N LEU A 258 4.94 -25.98 -15.29
CA LEU A 258 3.97 -26.56 -16.22
C LEU A 258 4.28 -26.29 -17.70
N LYS A 259 4.95 -25.17 -18.04
CA LYS A 259 5.43 -24.85 -19.41
C LYS A 259 6.73 -25.55 -19.77
N THR A 260 7.42 -26.21 -18.84
CA THR A 260 8.65 -26.94 -19.12
C THR A 260 8.38 -28.11 -20.06
N LYS A 261 9.27 -28.30 -21.06
CA LYS A 261 9.15 -29.42 -22.01
C LYS A 261 9.56 -30.73 -21.34
N LEU A 262 8.84 -31.78 -21.64
CA LEU A 262 9.14 -33.14 -21.18
C LEU A 262 10.48 -33.65 -21.72
N SER A 263 10.99 -33.10 -22.84
CA SER A 263 12.32 -33.40 -23.39
C SER A 263 13.47 -32.96 -22.47
N ASP A 264 13.23 -32.00 -21.60
CA ASP A 264 14.25 -31.43 -20.72
C ASP A 264 14.26 -32.10 -19.34
N GLN A 265 13.44 -33.13 -19.16
CA GLN A 265 13.31 -33.92 -17.93
C GLN A 265 14.00 -35.29 -18.07
N ASP A 266 14.44 -35.85 -16.95
CA ASP A 266 15.10 -37.16 -16.90
C ASP A 266 14.12 -38.32 -17.13
N LEU A 267 13.62 -38.44 -18.37
CA LEU A 267 12.75 -39.51 -18.79
C LEU A 267 13.46 -40.45 -19.76
N SER A 268 13.10 -41.74 -19.72
CA SER A 268 13.63 -42.69 -20.71
C SER A 268 13.18 -42.30 -22.11
N VAL A 269 14.07 -42.56 -23.10
CA VAL A 269 13.80 -42.29 -24.52
C VAL A 269 12.50 -42.98 -25.00
N ARG A 270 12.15 -44.11 -24.39
CA ARG A 270 10.94 -44.87 -24.68
C ARG A 270 9.70 -44.16 -24.17
N ALA A 271 9.73 -43.58 -22.96
CA ALA A 271 8.64 -42.82 -22.40
C ALA A 271 8.41 -41.51 -23.19
N LEU A 272 9.48 -40.79 -23.55
CA LEU A 272 9.42 -39.60 -24.37
C LEU A 272 8.81 -39.86 -25.76
N ASN A 273 9.21 -40.93 -26.43
CA ASN A 273 8.68 -41.25 -27.73
C ASN A 273 7.18 -41.63 -27.70
N CYS A 274 6.73 -42.26 -26.65
CA CYS A 274 5.31 -42.58 -26.46
C CYS A 274 4.47 -41.33 -26.18
N LEU A 275 4.99 -40.36 -25.40
CA LEU A 275 4.34 -39.10 -25.08
C LEU A 275 4.26 -38.19 -26.32
N LYS A 276 5.36 -38.05 -27.09
CA LYS A 276 5.36 -37.34 -28.37
C LYS A 276 4.37 -37.91 -29.40
N ALA A 277 4.23 -39.22 -29.43
CA ALA A 277 3.26 -39.88 -30.34
C ALA A 277 1.81 -39.64 -29.91
N ALA A 278 1.59 -39.12 -28.70
CA ALA A 278 0.29 -38.76 -28.15
C ALA A 278 0.08 -37.24 -28.07
N ASP A 279 0.96 -36.43 -28.71
CA ASP A 279 0.94 -34.95 -28.72
C ASP A 279 1.01 -34.36 -27.30
N VAL A 280 1.78 -34.97 -26.40
CA VAL A 280 2.03 -34.49 -25.02
C VAL A 280 3.46 -34.00 -24.95
N ASP A 281 3.66 -32.70 -25.06
CA ASP A 281 5.00 -32.08 -25.12
C ASP A 281 5.44 -31.39 -23.83
N THR A 282 4.49 -30.91 -23.00
CA THR A 282 4.77 -30.17 -21.80
C THR A 282 4.35 -30.94 -20.54
N VAL A 283 4.93 -30.57 -19.39
CA VAL A 283 4.52 -31.09 -18.07
C VAL A 283 3.05 -30.76 -17.80
N GLY A 284 2.57 -29.57 -18.26
CA GLY A 284 1.17 -29.17 -18.12
C GLY A 284 0.20 -30.07 -18.87
N ASP A 285 0.57 -30.55 -20.07
CA ASP A 285 -0.26 -31.48 -20.85
C ASP A 285 -0.27 -32.86 -20.21
N LEU A 286 0.86 -33.29 -19.62
CA LEU A 286 0.95 -34.54 -18.89
C LEU A 286 0.05 -34.56 -17.64
N VAL A 287 0.04 -33.48 -16.87
CA VAL A 287 -0.72 -33.38 -15.61
C VAL A 287 -2.24 -33.34 -15.85
N LYS A 288 -2.72 -32.85 -17.03
CA LYS A 288 -4.13 -32.89 -17.41
C LYS A 288 -4.67 -34.31 -17.59
N LEU A 289 -3.79 -35.25 -17.97
CA LEU A 289 -4.18 -36.62 -18.27
C LEU A 289 -4.36 -37.45 -17.01
N ASN A 290 -5.28 -38.43 -17.07
CA ASN A 290 -5.47 -39.41 -16.03
C ASN A 290 -4.63 -40.66 -16.29
N ARG A 291 -4.25 -41.38 -15.23
CA ARG A 291 -3.51 -42.66 -15.33
C ARG A 291 -4.13 -43.68 -16.28
N ASN A 292 -5.47 -43.72 -16.35
CA ASN A 292 -6.21 -44.64 -17.23
C ASN A 292 -6.13 -44.24 -18.71
N GLU A 293 -5.89 -42.96 -19.00
CA GLU A 293 -5.72 -42.45 -20.38
C GLU A 293 -4.33 -42.75 -20.91
N LEU A 294 -3.30 -42.60 -20.06
CA LEU A 294 -1.92 -42.96 -20.38
C LEU A 294 -1.75 -44.45 -20.75
N LEU A 295 -2.48 -45.33 -20.04
CA LEU A 295 -2.45 -46.78 -20.31
C LEU A 295 -3.09 -47.16 -21.67
N LYS A 296 -3.88 -46.26 -22.31
CA LYS A 296 -4.46 -46.49 -23.61
C LYS A 296 -3.48 -46.17 -24.76
N PHE A 297 -2.36 -45.48 -24.48
CA PHE A 297 -1.39 -45.14 -25.50
C PHE A 297 -0.64 -46.36 -26.01
N ARG A 298 -0.41 -46.40 -27.32
CA ARG A 298 0.29 -47.50 -27.94
C ARG A 298 1.73 -47.63 -27.46
N ASN A 299 2.11 -48.83 -27.02
CA ASN A 299 3.44 -49.14 -26.46
C ASN A 299 3.77 -48.54 -25.12
N PHE A 300 2.78 -47.98 -24.40
CA PHE A 300 2.96 -47.43 -23.07
C PHE A 300 2.77 -48.55 -22.01
N GLY A 301 3.80 -48.81 -21.20
CA GLY A 301 3.82 -49.92 -20.24
C GLY A 301 3.81 -49.44 -18.75
N LYS A 302 3.60 -50.38 -17.83
CA LYS A 302 3.60 -50.09 -16.40
C LYS A 302 4.91 -49.47 -15.89
N LYS A 303 6.07 -49.83 -16.50
CA LYS A 303 7.37 -49.23 -16.13
C LYS A 303 7.43 -47.74 -16.50
N SER A 304 6.97 -47.34 -17.68
CA SER A 304 6.92 -45.92 -18.07
C SER A 304 5.94 -45.13 -17.21
N LEU A 305 4.85 -45.75 -16.75
CA LEU A 305 3.93 -45.08 -15.81
C LEU A 305 4.61 -44.82 -14.47
N THR A 306 5.42 -45.77 -13.94
CA THR A 306 6.17 -45.58 -12.69
C THR A 306 7.19 -44.44 -12.80
N GLU A 307 7.92 -44.37 -13.94
CA GLU A 307 8.85 -43.26 -14.23
C GLU A 307 8.14 -41.88 -14.22
N LEU A 308 6.94 -41.80 -14.79
CA LEU A 308 6.14 -40.55 -14.78
C LEU A 308 5.57 -40.23 -13.40
N ASP A 309 5.16 -41.25 -12.63
CA ASP A 309 4.73 -41.06 -11.24
C ASP A 309 5.88 -40.52 -10.36
N GLU A 310 7.09 -41.06 -10.54
CA GLU A 310 8.30 -40.57 -9.83
C GLU A 310 8.67 -39.15 -10.25
N LEU A 311 8.61 -38.82 -11.54
CA LEU A 311 8.85 -37.46 -12.02
C LEU A 311 7.85 -36.48 -11.42
N LEU A 312 6.54 -36.77 -11.51
CA LEU A 312 5.51 -35.89 -10.97
C LEU A 312 5.62 -35.75 -9.44
N ALA A 313 5.97 -36.84 -8.73
CA ALA A 313 6.20 -36.76 -7.28
C ALA A 313 7.41 -35.89 -6.95
N SER A 314 8.49 -35.94 -7.72
CA SER A 314 9.67 -35.04 -7.54
C SER A 314 9.35 -33.57 -7.76
N LEU A 315 8.36 -33.28 -8.62
CA LEU A 315 7.87 -31.94 -8.94
C LEU A 315 6.68 -31.51 -8.05
N ASN A 316 6.29 -32.32 -7.07
CA ASN A 316 5.09 -32.14 -6.23
C ASN A 316 3.77 -32.00 -7.02
N LEU A 317 3.67 -32.70 -8.17
CA LEU A 317 2.50 -32.69 -9.04
C LEU A 317 1.75 -34.04 -8.98
N LYS A 318 0.49 -34.03 -9.43
CA LYS A 318 -0.35 -35.25 -9.52
C LYS A 318 -1.08 -35.29 -10.87
N PHE A 319 -1.35 -36.51 -11.37
CA PHE A 319 -2.22 -36.69 -12.53
C PHE A 319 -3.65 -36.22 -12.27
N GLY A 320 -4.29 -35.64 -13.29
CA GLY A 320 -5.66 -35.15 -13.21
C GLY A 320 -5.81 -33.82 -12.44
N MET A 321 -4.74 -33.02 -12.34
CA MET A 321 -4.83 -31.66 -11.76
C MET A 321 -5.54 -30.71 -12.73
N ASP A 322 -6.38 -29.83 -12.17
CA ASP A 322 -6.96 -28.73 -12.93
C ASP A 322 -5.92 -27.62 -13.16
N VAL A 323 -5.45 -27.52 -14.40
CA VAL A 323 -4.44 -26.53 -14.81
C VAL A 323 -5.09 -25.26 -15.37
N SER A 324 -6.42 -25.16 -15.46
CA SER A 324 -7.15 -24.01 -15.97
C SER A 324 -6.90 -22.76 -15.12
N ILE A 325 -6.65 -22.95 -13.82
CA ILE A 325 -6.32 -21.90 -12.84
C ILE A 325 -5.03 -21.17 -13.25
N TYR A 326 -4.07 -21.85 -13.88
CA TYR A 326 -2.76 -21.29 -14.26
C TYR A 326 -2.73 -20.64 -15.64
N LYS A 327 -3.87 -20.60 -16.39
CA LYS A 327 -4.05 -19.91 -17.69
C LYS A 327 -2.89 -20.17 -18.67
N LEU A 328 -2.60 -21.42 -18.98
CA LEU A 328 -1.49 -21.83 -19.85
C LEU A 328 -1.65 -21.39 -21.30
N ASP A 329 -2.88 -21.14 -21.78
CA ASP A 329 -3.26 -20.87 -23.17
C ASP A 329 -3.23 -19.37 -23.56
N LYS A 330 -2.71 -18.49 -22.71
CA LYS A 330 -2.49 -17.08 -23.05
C LYS A 330 -0.99 -16.77 -23.06
N ASP A 331 -0.44 -16.70 -24.30
CA ASP A 331 0.80 -15.99 -24.58
C ASP A 331 0.63 -14.49 -24.41
#